data_846cb3c8aea2516d5c4ec641c0be5b11
#
_entry.id   846cb3c8aea2516d5c4ec641c0be5b11
#
_cell.length_a   1.000
_cell.length_b   1.000
_cell.length_c   1.000
_cell.angle_alpha   90.00
_cell.angle_beta   90.00
_cell.angle_gamma   90.00
#
_symmetry.space_group_name_H-M   'P 1'
#
loop_
_entity.id
_entity.type
_entity.pdbx_description
1 polymer ?
#
loop_
_entity_poly.entity_id
_entity_poly.type
_entity_poly.pdbx_seq_one_letter_code
_entity_poly.pdbx_strand_id
1 'polypeptide(L)'
;LLQAQDFHEGPYGVEYFDIAGPFTIADLNSTLPGDLNFDETVNIQDIILEISYIIGTLSNIDWFDEGDMNNDMTIDILDVILIVNNILTPEDPNWSFENEWNGEDSYVFISYSGASGSSTLWNASDREDFLEKSPDNVHYFFVSDRTTFVTDINNIKSIYDNILDNMDPDEANHWRKHLHFVPNKVSGFDNWLTEALQGKRALAIDRFQRLREIGYLGNPNGFTGTYISYVAHEPIYFNSEWNNLYEDESTYDELIVWEREFLSGWWGASFSTDVTFPSEEELSNYSGMSVELLRGCPDCGLFDAGATQVECGEVINYSDAGCDDYDRKANMYICQGQCYETTYYGNADESTCTEGGNLWDSDQGICYSIMYNNLSQNACLDSFTMTWDSNRECEEVARWITPFARQPHHLTDISPFIAHIRSGGTKTLKYQESGWPNSLVTLKFRFYHNTESSPTPQEYIPIWNGTVLFNPDYDDNRPPTVFEVPQNASKVEFVSYLTGHGWGNNTCYNCAEFCNSKHIFTVN
;
A
#
# COMPACT_ATOMS: atom_id res chain seq x y z
N LEU A 1 -9.36 -1.78 14.72
CA LEU A 1 -8.59 -0.59 15.11
C LEU A 1 -7.14 -1.03 15.12
N LEU A 2 -6.38 -0.66 14.08
CA LEU A 2 -4.92 -0.73 14.13
C LEU A 2 -4.51 0.20 15.27
N GLN A 3 -3.78 -0.33 16.23
CA GLN A 3 -3.21 0.45 17.31
C GLN A 3 -2.04 1.24 16.71
N ALA A 4 -1.92 2.53 17.05
CA ALA A 4 -0.77 3.32 16.64
C ALA A 4 0.50 2.60 17.11
N GLN A 5 1.49 2.52 16.24
CA GLN A 5 2.71 1.80 16.53
C GLN A 5 3.68 2.69 17.31
N ASP A 6 4.26 2.16 18.37
CA ASP A 6 5.31 2.86 19.11
C ASP A 6 6.55 3.06 18.22
N PHE A 7 7.36 4.08 18.51
CA PHE A 7 8.61 4.30 17.79
C PHE A 7 9.59 3.15 18.04
N HIS A 8 10.14 2.58 16.97
CA HIS A 8 11.07 1.45 17.07
C HIS A 8 12.41 1.84 17.71
N GLU A 9 12.92 0.98 18.58
CA GLU A 9 14.25 1.14 19.20
C GLU A 9 15.41 0.70 18.29
N GLY A 10 15.13 0.27 17.04
CA GLY A 10 16.12 -0.23 16.08
C GLY A 10 16.27 -1.76 16.10
N PRO A 11 17.24 -2.34 15.38
CA PRO A 11 18.34 -1.65 14.69
C PRO A 11 17.88 -0.79 13.51
N TYR A 12 18.55 0.36 13.32
CA TYR A 12 18.25 1.29 12.24
C TYR A 12 19.18 1.06 11.05
N GLY A 13 18.71 1.36 9.85
CA GLY A 13 19.49 1.26 8.62
C GLY A 13 19.15 2.34 7.60
N VAL A 14 19.72 2.23 6.40
CA VAL A 14 19.58 3.20 5.29
C VAL A 14 19.09 2.55 4.01
N GLU A 15 18.98 1.23 4.00
CA GLU A 15 18.53 0.46 2.85
C GLU A 15 17.00 0.37 2.80
N TYR A 16 16.51 -0.06 1.67
CA TYR A 16 15.08 -0.29 1.48
C TYR A 16 14.55 -1.30 2.51
N PHE A 17 13.46 -0.96 3.17
CA PHE A 17 12.82 -1.70 4.27
C PHE A 17 13.53 -1.72 5.62
N ASP A 18 14.68 -1.10 5.75
CA ASP A 18 15.25 -0.86 7.07
C ASP A 18 14.32 0.01 7.92
N ILE A 19 14.43 -0.14 9.23
CA ILE A 19 13.79 0.77 10.17
C ILE A 19 14.51 2.12 10.12
N ALA A 20 13.76 3.18 9.88
CA ALA A 20 14.26 4.55 9.91
C ALA A 20 14.67 4.92 11.33
N GLY A 21 15.88 5.47 11.49
CA GLY A 21 16.35 5.95 12.78
C GLY A 21 15.76 7.32 13.15
N PRO A 22 15.91 7.74 14.42
CA PRO A 22 15.53 9.09 14.83
C PRO A 22 16.38 10.13 14.10
N PHE A 23 15.81 11.28 13.84
CA PHE A 23 16.51 12.43 13.27
C PHE A 23 15.82 13.72 13.66
N THR A 24 16.60 14.78 13.63
CA THR A 24 16.15 16.15 13.85
C THR A 24 16.66 17.02 12.72
N ILE A 25 15.82 17.86 12.16
CA ILE A 25 16.14 18.77 11.05
C ILE A 25 15.54 20.14 11.29
N ALA A 26 16.23 21.17 10.83
CA ALA A 26 15.68 22.51 10.81
C ALA A 26 14.54 22.57 9.77
N ASP A 27 13.45 23.24 10.12
CA ASP A 27 12.33 23.47 9.25
C ASP A 27 11.89 24.94 9.30
N LEU A 28 11.72 25.56 8.15
CA LEU A 28 11.26 26.95 8.05
C LEU A 28 9.79 27.15 8.45
N ASN A 29 9.04 26.07 8.61
CA ASN A 29 7.65 26.09 9.11
C ASN A 29 7.56 25.71 10.59
N SER A 30 8.66 25.30 11.24
CA SER A 30 8.63 25.07 12.68
C SER A 30 8.36 26.39 13.38
N THR A 31 7.21 26.49 14.02
CA THR A 31 6.94 27.54 14.98
C THR A 31 7.59 27.12 16.29
N LEU A 32 8.19 28.07 16.98
CA LEU A 32 8.65 27.86 18.36
C LEU A 32 7.43 28.05 19.28
N PRO A 33 6.89 27.00 19.90
CA PRO A 33 5.79 27.19 20.84
C PRO A 33 6.18 28.20 21.91
N GLY A 34 5.37 29.24 22.06
CA GLY A 34 5.66 30.33 22.96
C GLY A 34 6.46 31.49 22.38
N ASP A 35 6.84 31.46 21.10
CA ASP A 35 7.38 32.63 20.37
C ASP A 35 6.23 33.45 19.78
N LEU A 36 5.69 34.35 20.57
CA LEU A 36 4.49 35.12 20.26
C LEU A 36 4.76 36.36 19.42
N ASN A 37 6.02 36.76 19.31
CA ASN A 37 6.43 37.90 18.50
C ASN A 37 7.11 37.50 17.19
N PHE A 38 7.25 36.20 16.94
CA PHE A 38 7.85 35.60 15.76
C PHE A 38 9.29 36.06 15.49
N ASP A 39 10.08 36.29 16.57
CA ASP A 39 11.48 36.70 16.47
C ASP A 39 12.46 35.51 16.52
N GLU A 40 11.95 34.30 16.42
CA GLU A 40 12.68 33.01 16.50
C GLU A 40 13.33 32.78 17.88
N THR A 41 12.81 33.40 18.95
CA THR A 41 13.35 33.26 20.28
C THR A 41 12.27 33.34 21.35
N VAL A 42 11.99 32.24 22.05
CA VAL A 42 11.10 32.28 23.21
C VAL A 42 11.76 32.95 24.39
N ASN A 43 11.24 34.09 24.82
CA ASN A 43 11.86 34.92 25.88
C ASN A 43 10.82 35.72 26.68
N ILE A 44 11.26 36.62 27.54
CA ILE A 44 10.38 37.42 28.40
C ILE A 44 9.42 38.32 27.62
N GLN A 45 9.71 38.66 26.36
CA GLN A 45 8.85 39.51 25.55
C GLN A 45 7.54 38.77 25.19
N ASP A 46 7.63 37.48 24.95
CA ASP A 46 6.49 36.62 24.65
C ASP A 46 5.58 36.47 25.86
N ILE A 47 6.18 36.28 27.04
CA ILE A 47 5.41 36.28 28.30
C ILE A 47 4.66 37.62 28.48
N ILE A 48 5.26 38.74 28.12
CA ILE A 48 4.62 40.05 28.22
C ILE A 48 3.44 40.14 27.23
N LEU A 49 3.56 39.62 26.04
CA LEU A 49 2.49 39.59 25.05
C LEU A 49 1.31 38.75 25.57
N GLU A 50 1.59 37.56 26.04
CA GLU A 50 0.58 36.64 26.54
C GLU A 50 -0.16 37.19 27.77
N ILE A 51 0.59 37.69 28.76
CA ILE A 51 0.00 38.34 29.91
C ILE A 51 -0.85 39.55 29.47
N SER A 52 -0.39 40.33 28.50
CA SER A 52 -1.14 41.46 27.96
C SER A 52 -2.45 41.06 27.34
N TYR A 53 -2.51 39.91 26.69
CA TYR A 53 -3.77 39.31 26.17
C TYR A 53 -4.68 38.87 27.33
N ILE A 54 -4.17 38.10 28.28
CA ILE A 54 -4.93 37.56 29.42
C ILE A 54 -5.58 38.68 30.24
N ILE A 55 -4.86 39.78 30.46
CA ILE A 55 -5.40 40.94 31.23
C ILE A 55 -6.24 41.89 30.34
N GLY A 56 -6.42 41.59 29.06
CA GLY A 56 -7.28 42.36 28.14
C GLY A 56 -6.68 43.69 27.66
N THR A 57 -5.38 43.89 27.78
CA THR A 57 -4.69 45.07 27.21
C THR A 57 -4.27 44.86 25.75
N LEU A 58 -4.25 43.63 25.29
CA LEU A 58 -4.08 43.22 23.91
C LEU A 58 -5.33 42.44 23.47
N SER A 59 -5.87 42.69 22.28
CA SER A 59 -7.17 42.14 21.90
C SER A 59 -7.24 41.50 20.50
N ASN A 60 -6.27 41.72 19.67
CA ASN A 60 -6.17 41.03 18.36
C ASN A 60 -4.82 40.36 18.32
N ILE A 61 -4.83 39.04 18.28
CA ILE A 61 -3.63 38.21 18.23
C ILE A 61 -3.70 37.33 16.99
N ASP A 62 -2.56 37.10 16.41
CA ASP A 62 -2.29 36.17 15.28
C ASP A 62 -1.43 34.97 15.69
N TRP A 63 -1.19 34.85 17.01
CA TRP A 63 -0.35 33.82 17.62
C TRP A 63 -1.14 32.95 18.63
N PHE A 64 -2.43 32.71 18.38
CA PHE A 64 -3.26 31.92 19.32
C PHE A 64 -2.72 30.48 19.47
N ASP A 65 -2.33 29.86 18.38
CA ASP A 65 -1.84 28.47 18.38
C ASP A 65 -0.47 28.35 19.06
N GLU A 66 0.39 29.35 18.93
CA GLU A 66 1.68 29.40 19.62
C GLU A 66 1.56 29.75 21.10
N GLY A 67 0.48 30.44 21.48
CA GLY A 67 0.19 30.84 22.84
C GLY A 67 -0.60 29.82 23.65
N ASP A 68 -1.41 29.00 23.02
CA ASP A 68 -2.11 27.89 23.66
C ASP A 68 -1.17 26.67 23.83
N MET A 69 -0.26 26.82 24.78
CA MET A 69 0.83 25.87 25.01
C MET A 69 0.37 24.48 25.48
N ASN A 70 -0.83 24.38 26.02
CA ASN A 70 -1.40 23.13 26.53
C ASN A 70 -2.50 22.54 25.62
N ASN A 71 -2.79 23.22 24.49
CA ASN A 71 -3.81 22.84 23.49
C ASN A 71 -5.22 22.64 24.09
N ASP A 72 -5.61 23.44 25.09
CA ASP A 72 -6.93 23.38 25.71
C ASP A 72 -7.94 24.39 25.10
N MET A 73 -7.54 25.10 24.04
CA MET A 73 -8.30 26.15 23.33
C MET A 73 -8.52 27.41 24.17
N THR A 74 -7.69 27.65 25.17
CA THR A 74 -7.80 28.80 26.06
C THR A 74 -6.42 29.34 26.39
N ILE A 75 -6.13 30.60 26.09
CA ILE A 75 -4.89 31.24 26.55
C ILE A 75 -5.08 31.75 27.95
N ASP A 76 -4.41 31.14 28.93
CA ASP A 76 -4.48 31.52 30.34
C ASP A 76 -3.14 31.43 31.07
N ILE A 77 -3.14 31.47 32.38
CA ILE A 77 -1.92 31.49 33.21
C ILE A 77 -1.13 30.15 33.12
N LEU A 78 -1.78 29.05 32.70
CA LEU A 78 -1.10 27.76 32.56
C LEU A 78 -0.16 27.81 31.37
N ASP A 79 -0.52 28.51 30.30
CA ASP A 79 0.30 28.69 29.12
C ASP A 79 1.51 29.56 29.42
N VAL A 80 1.31 30.65 30.16
CA VAL A 80 2.43 31.48 30.68
C VAL A 80 3.43 30.61 31.45
N ILE A 81 2.98 29.68 32.28
CA ILE A 81 3.85 28.76 33.01
C ILE A 81 4.61 27.84 32.05
N LEU A 82 3.98 27.40 30.99
CA LEU A 82 4.63 26.55 29.98
C LEU A 82 5.66 27.34 29.18
N ILE A 83 5.36 28.58 28.77
CA ILE A 83 6.36 29.47 28.15
C ILE A 83 7.56 29.71 29.09
N VAL A 84 7.32 29.95 30.38
CA VAL A 84 8.40 30.10 31.37
C VAL A 84 9.26 28.83 31.44
N ASN A 85 8.62 27.66 31.43
CA ASN A 85 9.33 26.38 31.42
C ASN A 85 10.14 26.20 30.13
N ASN A 86 9.61 26.60 28.98
CA ASN A 86 10.32 26.56 27.71
C ASN A 86 11.53 27.51 27.72
N ILE A 87 11.42 28.67 28.30
CA ILE A 87 12.58 29.60 28.49
C ILE A 87 13.66 28.97 29.38
N LEU A 88 13.26 28.26 30.44
CA LEU A 88 14.19 27.64 31.40
C LEU A 88 14.84 26.37 30.89
N THR A 89 14.10 25.61 30.08
CA THR A 89 14.50 24.37 29.43
C THR A 89 14.05 24.42 27.97
N PRO A 90 14.76 25.19 27.12
CA PRO A 90 14.34 25.38 25.74
C PRO A 90 14.19 24.03 25.00
N GLU A 91 13.04 23.84 24.35
CA GLU A 91 12.87 22.78 23.40
C GLU A 91 13.72 23.02 22.16
N ASP A 92 14.16 21.97 21.52
CA ASP A 92 14.88 22.07 20.26
C ASP A 92 13.91 22.61 19.19
N PRO A 93 14.19 23.75 18.55
CA PRO A 93 13.30 24.32 17.54
C PRO A 93 13.26 23.50 16.25
N ASN A 94 14.08 22.46 16.17
CA ASN A 94 14.12 21.60 15.02
C ASN A 94 12.98 20.56 15.07
N TRP A 95 12.44 20.26 13.92
CA TRP A 95 11.48 19.19 13.78
C TRP A 95 12.14 17.84 14.11
N SER A 96 11.54 17.06 14.99
CA SER A 96 12.06 15.78 15.47
C SER A 96 11.15 14.63 15.05
N PHE A 97 11.67 13.70 14.25
CA PHE A 97 10.93 12.53 13.79
C PHE A 97 10.44 11.66 14.95
N GLU A 98 11.25 11.47 15.98
CA GLU A 98 10.88 10.65 17.13
C GLU A 98 9.76 11.29 17.96
N ASN A 99 9.78 12.62 18.13
CA ASN A 99 8.77 13.34 18.91
C ASN A 99 7.43 13.46 18.16
N GLU A 100 7.48 13.61 16.83
CA GLU A 100 6.30 13.77 15.97
C GLU A 100 5.73 12.43 15.48
N TRP A 101 6.40 11.33 15.83
CA TRP A 101 5.94 10.01 15.42
C TRP A 101 4.61 9.63 16.08
N ASN A 102 3.62 9.25 15.27
CA ASN A 102 2.29 8.85 15.72
C ASN A 102 1.87 7.44 15.23
N GLY A 103 2.68 6.78 14.40
CA GLY A 103 2.35 5.47 13.85
C GLY A 103 1.24 5.44 12.80
N GLU A 104 0.77 6.61 12.36
CA GLU A 104 -0.30 6.76 11.38
C GLU A 104 0.16 7.49 10.12
N ASP A 105 1.11 8.41 10.25
CA ASP A 105 1.59 9.24 9.16
C ASP A 105 2.73 8.62 8.38
N SER A 106 2.87 9.08 7.14
CA SER A 106 3.99 8.80 6.25
C SER A 106 4.80 10.07 6.02
N TYR A 107 6.12 9.94 5.86
CA TYR A 107 7.05 11.06 5.76
C TYR A 107 7.80 10.96 4.43
N VAL A 108 7.59 11.93 3.55
CA VAL A 108 8.06 11.90 2.17
C VAL A 108 9.07 12.99 1.91
N PHE A 109 10.30 12.63 1.59
CA PHE A 109 11.38 13.54 1.25
C PHE A 109 11.48 13.74 -0.25
N ILE A 110 11.30 14.96 -0.72
CA ILE A 110 11.41 15.37 -2.13
C ILE A 110 12.73 16.10 -2.31
N SER A 111 13.71 15.46 -2.94
CA SER A 111 15.08 15.94 -3.05
C SER A 111 15.37 16.65 -4.37
N TYR A 112 15.95 17.84 -4.31
CA TYR A 112 16.46 18.59 -5.46
C TYR A 112 17.98 18.50 -5.54
N SER A 113 18.47 17.53 -6.27
CA SER A 113 19.92 17.26 -6.40
C SER A 113 20.55 17.85 -7.65
N GLY A 114 19.77 18.35 -8.59
CA GLY A 114 20.25 18.74 -9.92
C GLY A 114 20.48 17.56 -10.88
N ALA A 115 20.30 16.32 -10.41
CA ALA A 115 20.29 15.15 -11.29
C ALA A 115 19.10 15.19 -12.24
N SER A 116 19.23 14.50 -13.38
CA SER A 116 18.15 14.42 -14.36
C SER A 116 16.86 13.89 -13.69
N GLY A 117 15.78 14.65 -13.78
CA GLY A 117 14.47 14.35 -13.21
C GLY A 117 14.21 14.79 -11.76
N SER A 118 15.22 15.10 -10.95
CA SER A 118 14.97 15.66 -9.61
C SER A 118 14.22 16.99 -9.69
N SER A 119 14.48 17.79 -10.73
CA SER A 119 13.76 19.03 -11.00
C SER A 119 12.30 18.84 -11.37
N THR A 120 11.88 17.67 -11.79
CA THR A 120 10.50 17.39 -12.20
C THR A 120 9.55 17.47 -11.01
N LEU A 121 9.87 16.78 -9.92
CA LEU A 121 9.10 16.85 -8.68
C LEU A 121 9.13 18.27 -8.07
N TRP A 122 10.30 18.89 -8.11
CA TRP A 122 10.51 20.21 -7.55
C TRP A 122 9.80 21.34 -8.31
N ASN A 123 9.71 21.23 -9.64
CA ASN A 123 9.12 22.24 -10.52
C ASN A 123 7.74 21.84 -11.06
N ALA A 124 7.04 20.93 -10.41
CA ALA A 124 5.69 20.58 -10.78
C ALA A 124 4.81 21.85 -10.91
N SER A 125 3.95 21.89 -11.93
CA SER A 125 3.14 23.07 -12.23
C SER A 125 1.78 23.06 -11.51
N ASP A 126 1.38 21.91 -11.02
CA ASP A 126 0.07 21.58 -10.45
C ASP A 126 0.15 21.24 -8.96
N ARG A 127 0.83 22.10 -8.19
CA ARG A 127 1.07 21.90 -6.76
C ARG A 127 -0.19 21.98 -5.91
N GLU A 128 -1.15 22.78 -6.30
CA GLU A 128 -2.46 22.84 -5.65
C GLU A 128 -3.18 21.48 -5.81
N ASP A 129 -3.27 21.00 -7.04
CA ASP A 129 -3.83 19.66 -7.36
C ASP A 129 -3.07 18.52 -6.68
N PHE A 130 -1.77 18.69 -6.44
CA PHE A 130 -0.96 17.75 -5.67
C PHE A 130 -1.41 17.69 -4.20
N LEU A 131 -1.64 18.81 -3.54
CA LEU A 131 -2.11 18.84 -2.17
C LEU A 131 -3.55 18.29 -2.06
N GLU A 132 -4.45 18.71 -2.95
CA GLU A 132 -5.84 18.22 -2.99
C GLU A 132 -5.94 16.68 -3.17
N LYS A 133 -4.99 16.08 -3.87
CA LYS A 133 -4.95 14.64 -4.12
C LYS A 133 -4.12 13.85 -3.12
N SER A 134 -3.35 14.53 -2.29
CA SER A 134 -2.54 13.88 -1.28
C SER A 134 -3.40 13.34 -0.13
N PRO A 135 -3.01 12.22 0.48
CA PRO A 135 -3.63 11.77 1.73
C PRO A 135 -3.42 12.78 2.85
N ASP A 136 -4.36 12.84 3.77
CA ASP A 136 -4.29 13.74 4.92
C ASP A 136 -3.15 13.37 5.90
N ASN A 137 -2.70 12.13 5.88
CA ASN A 137 -1.69 11.59 6.79
C ASN A 137 -0.28 11.48 6.15
N VAL A 138 0.14 12.51 5.42
CA VAL A 138 1.47 12.56 4.82
C VAL A 138 2.18 13.87 5.13
N HIS A 139 3.44 13.78 5.53
CA HIS A 139 4.35 14.91 5.68
C HIS A 139 5.29 14.99 4.49
N TYR A 140 5.45 16.17 3.91
CA TYR A 140 6.35 16.41 2.78
C TYR A 140 7.53 17.26 3.21
N PHE A 141 8.74 16.74 3.03
CA PHE A 141 10.00 17.43 3.32
C PHE A 141 10.68 17.84 2.02
N PHE A 142 10.74 19.12 1.77
CA PHE A 142 11.49 19.66 0.63
C PHE A 142 12.94 19.90 1.04
N VAL A 143 13.85 19.15 0.41
CA VAL A 143 15.28 19.18 0.71
C VAL A 143 16.09 19.46 -0.56
N SER A 144 17.25 20.10 -0.46
CA SER A 144 18.12 20.36 -1.61
C SER A 144 19.58 20.00 -1.32
N ASP A 145 20.22 19.31 -2.27
CA ASP A 145 21.67 19.02 -2.22
C ASP A 145 22.49 19.91 -3.15
N ARG A 146 21.88 20.93 -3.73
CA ARG A 146 22.54 21.90 -4.62
C ARG A 146 23.31 22.93 -3.83
N THR A 147 24.26 23.61 -4.48
CA THR A 147 24.98 24.76 -3.89
C THR A 147 24.07 25.96 -3.64
N THR A 148 22.89 25.98 -4.27
CA THR A 148 21.86 27.02 -4.16
C THR A 148 20.74 26.64 -3.19
N PHE A 149 20.94 25.67 -2.32
CA PHE A 149 19.92 25.09 -1.45
C PHE A 149 19.07 26.10 -0.69
N VAL A 150 19.66 27.13 -0.11
CA VAL A 150 18.95 28.21 0.60
C VAL A 150 17.96 28.92 -0.33
N THR A 151 18.40 29.26 -1.53
CA THR A 151 17.52 29.90 -2.54
C THR A 151 16.45 28.94 -3.04
N ASP A 152 16.81 27.67 -3.25
CA ASP A 152 15.88 26.66 -3.72
C ASP A 152 14.76 26.45 -2.70
N ILE A 153 15.09 26.30 -1.42
CA ILE A 153 14.12 26.09 -0.34
C ILE A 153 13.21 27.31 -0.16
N ASN A 154 13.79 28.53 -0.06
CA ASN A 154 12.97 29.73 0.06
C ASN A 154 12.02 29.93 -1.12
N ASN A 155 12.45 29.61 -2.34
CA ASN A 155 11.60 29.70 -3.51
C ASN A 155 10.42 28.72 -3.48
N ILE A 156 10.67 27.45 -3.12
CA ILE A 156 9.60 26.45 -3.07
C ILE A 156 8.63 26.76 -1.92
N LYS A 157 9.13 27.17 -0.75
CA LYS A 157 8.31 27.62 0.36
C LYS A 157 7.39 28.76 -0.06
N SER A 158 7.94 29.83 -0.66
CA SER A 158 7.15 30.98 -1.11
C SER A 158 6.04 30.60 -2.10
N ILE A 159 6.25 29.58 -2.91
CA ILE A 159 5.21 29.07 -3.83
C ILE A 159 4.09 28.40 -3.06
N TYR A 160 4.43 27.51 -2.10
CA TYR A 160 3.42 26.83 -1.28
C TYR A 160 2.71 27.82 -0.33
N ASP A 161 3.41 28.76 0.28
CA ASP A 161 2.78 29.81 1.09
C ASP A 161 1.69 30.55 0.29
N ASN A 162 1.99 30.92 -0.95
CA ASN A 162 1.01 31.59 -1.82
C ASN A 162 -0.19 30.69 -2.20
N ILE A 163 -0.01 29.38 -2.31
CA ILE A 163 -1.12 28.42 -2.53
C ILE A 163 -1.97 28.36 -1.27
N LEU A 164 -1.36 28.16 -0.10
CA LEU A 164 -2.03 28.04 1.17
C LEU A 164 -2.81 29.30 1.57
N ASP A 165 -2.27 30.48 1.26
CA ASP A 165 -2.96 31.76 1.51
C ASP A 165 -4.25 31.94 0.69
N ASN A 166 -4.42 31.16 -0.38
CA ASN A 166 -5.62 31.18 -1.21
C ASN A 166 -6.51 29.92 -1.07
N MET A 167 -6.12 28.97 -0.22
CA MET A 167 -6.83 27.74 0.07
C MET A 167 -7.89 27.95 1.17
N ASP A 168 -8.75 26.96 1.39
CA ASP A 168 -9.64 26.95 2.55
C ASP A 168 -8.81 27.02 3.86
N PRO A 169 -9.19 27.85 4.85
CA PRO A 169 -8.37 28.04 6.05
C PRO A 169 -8.07 26.75 6.84
N ASP A 170 -9.04 25.83 6.95
CA ASP A 170 -8.85 24.59 7.70
C ASP A 170 -7.88 23.66 6.95
N GLU A 171 -8.01 23.59 5.64
CA GLU A 171 -7.12 22.83 4.77
C GLU A 171 -5.71 23.45 4.70
N ALA A 172 -5.62 24.77 4.61
CA ALA A 172 -4.35 25.48 4.66
C ALA A 172 -3.62 25.24 5.99
N ASN A 173 -4.33 25.25 7.10
CA ASN A 173 -3.78 24.97 8.43
C ASN A 173 -3.24 23.54 8.54
N HIS A 174 -3.98 22.57 7.98
CA HIS A 174 -3.51 21.19 7.89
C HIS A 174 -2.18 21.11 7.14
N TRP A 175 -2.11 21.66 5.95
CA TRP A 175 -0.90 21.58 5.13
C TRP A 175 0.27 22.41 5.69
N ARG A 176 0.03 23.50 6.41
CA ARG A 176 1.11 24.22 7.10
C ARG A 176 1.86 23.35 8.11
N LYS A 177 1.17 22.39 8.73
CA LYS A 177 1.76 21.43 9.68
C LYS A 177 2.41 20.22 8.99
N HIS A 178 2.07 19.96 7.72
CA HIS A 178 2.53 18.78 6.98
C HIS A 178 3.54 19.09 5.87
N LEU A 179 3.82 20.37 5.60
CA LEU A 179 4.84 20.79 4.64
C LEU A 179 6.07 21.32 5.39
N HIS A 180 7.22 20.70 5.15
CA HIS A 180 8.48 21.02 5.80
C HIS A 180 9.50 21.52 4.79
N PHE A 181 10.10 22.67 5.04
CA PHE A 181 11.07 23.31 4.17
C PHE A 181 12.43 23.37 4.85
N VAL A 182 13.32 22.44 4.51
CA VAL A 182 14.57 22.20 5.21
C VAL A 182 15.69 23.14 4.70
N PRO A 183 16.11 24.15 5.47
CA PRO A 183 17.08 25.15 5.01
C PRO A 183 18.52 24.65 4.97
N ASN A 184 18.75 23.39 5.31
CA ASN A 184 20.06 22.77 5.32
C ASN A 184 20.30 21.97 4.04
N LYS A 185 21.55 21.92 3.58
CA LYS A 185 21.94 21.06 2.48
C LYS A 185 21.90 19.59 2.91
N VAL A 186 21.36 18.69 2.07
CA VAL A 186 21.27 17.25 2.39
C VAL A 186 22.61 16.66 2.84
N SER A 187 23.70 16.98 2.13
CA SER A 187 25.05 16.52 2.50
C SER A 187 25.61 17.13 3.80
N GLY A 188 24.87 18.01 4.44
CA GLY A 188 25.21 18.65 5.72
C GLY A 188 24.33 18.17 6.88
N PHE A 189 23.41 17.21 6.68
CA PHE A 189 22.69 16.62 7.78
C PHE A 189 23.62 15.78 8.64
N ASP A 190 23.56 15.98 9.94
CA ASP A 190 24.38 15.25 10.90
C ASP A 190 23.64 13.97 11.39
N ASN A 191 23.09 13.25 10.44
CA ASN A 191 22.33 12.04 10.71
C ASN A 191 22.33 11.08 9.49
N TRP A 192 21.71 9.91 9.64
CA TRP A 192 21.62 8.86 8.63
C TRP A 192 20.90 9.29 7.33
N LEU A 193 20.05 10.33 7.36
CA LEU A 193 19.34 10.83 6.18
C LEU A 193 20.27 11.28 5.05
N THR A 194 21.49 11.75 5.36
CA THR A 194 22.48 12.08 4.33
C THR A 194 22.75 10.88 3.43
N GLU A 195 22.95 9.71 4.03
CA GLU A 195 23.23 8.48 3.29
C GLU A 195 21.96 7.95 2.60
N ALA A 196 20.85 7.92 3.31
CA ALA A 196 19.57 7.42 2.78
C ALA A 196 19.05 8.23 1.58
N LEU A 197 19.27 9.56 1.57
CA LEU A 197 18.84 10.44 0.47
C LEU A 197 19.86 10.53 -0.67
N GLN A 198 21.05 9.99 -0.51
CA GLN A 198 22.12 10.14 -1.49
C GLN A 198 21.72 9.55 -2.86
N GLY A 199 21.70 10.41 -3.87
CA GLY A 199 21.36 10.03 -5.24
C GLY A 199 19.87 9.76 -5.49
N LYS A 200 19.03 9.79 -4.46
CA LYS A 200 17.57 9.59 -4.57
C LYS A 200 16.85 10.91 -4.83
N ARG A 201 15.75 10.86 -5.54
CA ARG A 201 14.88 12.02 -5.82
C ARG A 201 13.78 12.17 -4.81
N ALA A 202 13.31 11.05 -4.35
CA ALA A 202 12.34 10.95 -3.29
C ALA A 202 12.62 9.70 -2.46
N LEU A 203 12.39 9.81 -1.18
CA LEU A 203 12.47 8.75 -0.19
C LEU A 203 11.27 8.90 0.72
N ALA A 204 10.71 7.82 1.20
CA ALA A 204 9.68 7.91 2.22
C ALA A 204 10.00 7.02 3.43
N ILE A 205 9.39 7.40 4.54
CA ILE A 205 9.23 6.55 5.71
C ILE A 205 7.74 6.29 5.83
N ASP A 206 7.35 5.03 5.86
CA ASP A 206 5.94 4.69 6.00
C ASP A 206 5.49 4.70 7.49
N ARG A 207 4.21 4.53 7.73
CA ARG A 207 3.61 4.49 9.07
C ARG A 207 4.11 3.34 9.96
N PHE A 208 4.92 2.45 9.43
CA PHE A 208 5.60 1.38 10.17
C PHE A 208 7.09 1.70 10.36
N GLN A 209 7.46 2.95 10.20
CA GLN A 209 8.84 3.45 10.32
C GLN A 209 9.83 2.80 9.35
N ARG A 210 9.35 2.23 8.22
CA ARG A 210 10.22 1.59 7.24
C ARG A 210 10.55 2.50 6.08
N LEU A 211 11.82 2.45 5.68
CA LEU A 211 12.31 3.17 4.52
C LEU A 211 11.72 2.61 3.22
N ARG A 212 11.20 3.50 2.41
CA ARG A 212 10.57 3.20 1.14
C ARG A 212 11.23 4.00 0.03
N GLU A 213 11.64 3.30 -1.02
CA GLU A 213 11.95 3.96 -2.27
C GLU A 213 10.65 4.24 -3.00
N ILE A 214 10.35 5.51 -3.21
CA ILE A 214 9.12 5.91 -3.87
C ILE A 214 9.38 6.38 -5.28
N GLY A 215 8.41 6.04 -6.11
CA GLY A 215 8.42 6.38 -7.51
C GLY A 215 9.41 5.57 -8.32
N TYR A 216 9.62 6.11 -9.46
CA TYR A 216 10.33 5.49 -10.53
C TYR A 216 11.80 5.90 -10.49
N LEU A 217 12.60 5.26 -9.67
CA LEU A 217 14.00 5.62 -9.49
C LEU A 217 14.82 5.49 -10.76
N GLY A 218 14.50 4.50 -11.59
CA GLY A 218 15.14 4.30 -12.90
C GLY A 218 14.68 5.28 -13.97
N ASN A 219 13.45 5.84 -13.86
CA ASN A 219 12.91 6.79 -14.83
C ASN A 219 12.39 8.07 -14.18
N PRO A 220 13.23 9.10 -14.15
CA PRO A 220 12.87 10.40 -13.61
C PRO A 220 11.69 11.08 -14.30
N ASN A 221 11.32 10.65 -15.49
CA ASN A 221 10.20 11.20 -16.25
C ASN A 221 8.85 10.61 -15.82
N GLY A 222 8.83 9.61 -14.94
CA GLY A 222 7.62 9.04 -14.37
C GLY A 222 6.86 9.99 -13.44
N PHE A 223 7.53 11.03 -12.90
CA PHE A 223 6.92 12.05 -12.06
C PHE A 223 6.94 13.39 -12.77
N THR A 224 5.97 13.65 -13.60
CA THR A 224 5.77 14.90 -14.28
C THR A 224 4.39 15.45 -13.92
N GLY A 225 4.30 16.71 -13.53
CA GLY A 225 3.05 17.43 -13.37
C GLY A 225 2.01 16.61 -12.57
N THR A 226 0.92 16.22 -13.21
CA THR A 226 -0.20 15.49 -12.63
C THR A 226 0.15 14.18 -11.91
N TYR A 227 1.35 13.66 -12.08
CA TYR A 227 1.79 12.42 -11.48
C TYR A 227 2.59 12.58 -10.18
N ILE A 228 2.81 13.80 -9.72
CA ILE A 228 3.55 14.04 -8.48
C ILE A 228 2.85 13.43 -7.25
N SER A 229 1.52 13.31 -7.27
CA SER A 229 0.74 12.67 -6.22
C SER A 229 1.09 11.19 -6.02
N TYR A 230 1.69 10.51 -6.99
CA TYR A 230 2.18 9.13 -6.81
C TYR A 230 3.22 9.03 -5.71
N VAL A 231 4.01 10.07 -5.52
CA VAL A 231 5.01 10.14 -4.46
C VAL A 231 4.38 9.95 -3.08
N ALA A 232 3.20 10.53 -2.86
CA ALA A 232 2.50 10.44 -1.60
C ALA A 232 1.79 9.10 -1.39
N HIS A 233 1.23 8.55 -2.45
CA HIS A 233 0.40 7.35 -2.35
C HIS A 233 1.22 6.08 -2.21
N GLU A 234 2.40 6.02 -2.80
CA GLU A 234 3.19 4.80 -2.84
C GLU A 234 3.59 4.26 -1.46
N PRO A 235 4.00 5.05 -0.47
CA PRO A 235 4.28 4.54 0.88
C PRO A 235 3.07 3.93 1.56
N ILE A 236 1.86 4.31 1.15
CA ILE A 236 0.61 3.85 1.75
C ILE A 236 0.19 2.50 1.18
N TYR A 237 0.39 2.26 -0.11
CA TYR A 237 -0.10 1.05 -0.78
C TYR A 237 0.58 -0.25 -0.37
N PHE A 238 1.81 -0.19 0.11
CA PHE A 238 2.60 -1.39 0.45
C PHE A 238 2.75 -1.63 1.95
N ASN A 239 2.06 -0.89 2.77
CA ASN A 239 2.36 -0.75 4.19
C ASN A 239 2.15 -2.01 5.02
N SER A 240 0.86 -2.43 5.17
CA SER A 240 0.50 -3.42 6.19
C SER A 240 1.09 -4.79 5.90
N GLU A 241 1.07 -5.21 4.65
CA GLU A 241 1.56 -6.54 4.26
C GLU A 241 3.06 -6.68 4.45
N TRP A 242 3.81 -5.65 4.12
CA TRP A 242 5.26 -5.67 4.28
C TRP A 242 5.68 -5.59 5.74
N ASN A 243 4.99 -4.78 6.53
CA ASN A 243 5.25 -4.72 7.96
C ASN A 243 4.98 -6.09 8.60
N ASN A 244 3.86 -6.72 8.29
CA ASN A 244 3.54 -8.05 8.77
C ASN A 244 4.63 -9.08 8.40
N LEU A 245 5.24 -8.95 7.22
CA LEU A 245 6.32 -9.85 6.81
C LEU A 245 7.57 -9.69 7.67
N TYR A 246 7.96 -8.45 8.00
CA TYR A 246 9.20 -8.15 8.70
C TYR A 246 9.08 -8.16 10.23
N GLU A 247 7.88 -7.94 10.76
CA GLU A 247 7.61 -7.92 12.19
C GLU A 247 6.96 -9.20 12.73
N ASP A 248 6.65 -10.14 11.84
CA ASP A 248 6.05 -11.41 12.23
C ASP A 248 7.07 -12.31 12.91
N GLU A 249 7.15 -12.21 14.23
CA GLU A 249 7.91 -13.11 15.09
C GLU A 249 7.14 -14.40 15.44
N SER A 250 5.94 -14.56 14.89
CA SER A 250 5.06 -15.70 15.17
C SER A 250 5.68 -17.01 14.67
N THR A 251 5.47 -18.07 15.41
CA THR A 251 5.75 -19.41 14.90
C THR A 251 4.64 -19.87 13.96
N TYR A 252 5.01 -20.32 12.79
CA TYR A 252 4.08 -20.84 11.80
C TYR A 252 4.63 -22.10 11.13
N ASP A 253 3.73 -22.90 10.58
CA ASP A 253 4.09 -23.98 9.66
C ASP A 253 3.99 -23.47 8.22
N GLU A 254 4.94 -23.86 7.37
CA GLU A 254 5.04 -23.37 6.00
C GLU A 254 4.65 -24.45 4.98
N LEU A 255 3.94 -24.04 3.94
CA LEU A 255 3.63 -24.86 2.77
C LEU A 255 4.04 -24.12 1.50
N ILE A 256 5.15 -24.52 0.90
CA ILE A 256 5.64 -23.96 -0.36
C ILE A 256 4.80 -24.48 -1.51
N VAL A 257 4.26 -23.56 -2.33
CA VAL A 257 3.45 -23.87 -3.51
C VAL A 257 4.28 -23.76 -4.78
N TRP A 258 4.91 -22.62 -4.95
CA TRP A 258 5.83 -22.35 -6.05
C TRP A 258 7.11 -21.70 -5.54
N GLU A 259 8.23 -22.06 -6.12
CA GLU A 259 9.54 -21.47 -5.83
C GLU A 259 10.18 -21.02 -7.13
N ARG A 260 10.16 -19.71 -7.38
CA ARG A 260 10.69 -19.09 -8.61
C ARG A 260 10.08 -19.67 -9.90
N GLU A 261 8.79 -19.97 -9.87
CA GLU A 261 8.09 -20.48 -11.04
C GLU A 261 7.97 -19.40 -12.11
N PHE A 262 8.38 -19.73 -13.33
CA PHE A 262 8.45 -18.77 -14.41
C PHE A 262 7.10 -18.58 -15.08
N LEU A 263 6.55 -17.38 -14.99
CA LEU A 263 5.34 -16.97 -15.66
C LEU A 263 5.68 -16.19 -16.93
N SER A 264 5.21 -16.68 -18.07
CA SER A 264 5.32 -16.00 -19.36
C SER A 264 4.01 -16.05 -20.13
N GLY A 265 3.82 -15.12 -21.02
CA GLY A 265 2.63 -15.06 -21.86
C GLY A 265 2.18 -13.63 -22.10
N TRP A 266 0.88 -13.43 -22.21
CA TRP A 266 0.24 -12.15 -22.43
C TRP A 266 -0.77 -11.88 -21.31
N TRP A 267 -1.62 -10.91 -21.47
CA TRP A 267 -2.66 -10.58 -20.49
C TRP A 267 -3.43 -11.82 -20.01
N GLY A 268 -3.45 -12.02 -18.69
CA GLY A 268 -4.14 -13.16 -18.08
C GLY A 268 -3.34 -14.46 -18.12
N ALA A 269 -2.02 -14.40 -18.36
CA ALA A 269 -1.16 -15.56 -18.22
C ALA A 269 -1.32 -16.20 -16.84
N SER A 270 -1.34 -17.52 -16.79
CA SER A 270 -1.57 -18.25 -15.55
C SER A 270 -0.90 -19.61 -15.57
N PHE A 271 -0.63 -20.13 -14.39
CA PHE A 271 -0.27 -21.52 -14.17
C PHE A 271 -1.04 -22.08 -12.97
N SER A 272 -1.08 -23.38 -12.87
CA SER A 272 -1.77 -24.08 -11.79
C SER A 272 -0.94 -25.25 -11.30
N THR A 273 -1.11 -25.60 -10.03
CA THR A 273 -0.54 -26.82 -9.43
C THR A 273 -1.48 -27.43 -8.42
N ASP A 274 -1.38 -28.73 -8.24
CA ASP A 274 -2.11 -29.42 -7.19
C ASP A 274 -1.30 -29.36 -5.89
N VAL A 275 -1.94 -28.89 -4.82
CA VAL A 275 -1.35 -28.75 -3.48
C VAL A 275 -2.15 -29.58 -2.49
N THR A 276 -1.44 -30.34 -1.69
CA THR A 276 -2.04 -31.10 -0.58
C THR A 276 -1.99 -30.27 0.70
N PHE A 277 -3.16 -29.79 1.11
CA PHE A 277 -3.33 -29.09 2.38
C PHE A 277 -3.29 -30.05 3.56
N PRO A 278 -2.94 -29.56 4.76
CA PRO A 278 -3.00 -30.35 5.98
C PRO A 278 -4.37 -31.00 6.18
N SER A 279 -4.42 -32.10 6.91
CA SER A 279 -5.68 -32.79 7.26
C SER A 279 -6.61 -31.90 8.09
N GLU A 280 -7.90 -32.29 8.18
CA GLU A 280 -8.86 -31.56 9.01
C GLU A 280 -8.43 -31.48 10.48
N GLU A 281 -7.80 -32.55 11.00
CA GLU A 281 -7.26 -32.60 12.36
C GLU A 281 -6.12 -31.59 12.53
N GLU A 282 -5.19 -31.51 11.59
CA GLU A 282 -4.07 -30.55 11.61
C GLU A 282 -4.58 -29.13 11.43
N LEU A 283 -5.47 -28.87 10.47
CA LEU A 283 -6.06 -27.55 10.24
C LEU A 283 -6.83 -27.01 11.46
N SER A 284 -7.38 -27.89 12.29
CA SER A 284 -8.03 -27.47 13.53
C SER A 284 -7.10 -26.85 14.58
N ASN A 285 -5.78 -27.00 14.40
CA ASN A 285 -4.78 -26.39 15.27
C ASN A 285 -4.37 -24.98 14.86
N TYR A 286 -4.87 -24.48 13.74
CA TYR A 286 -4.52 -23.15 13.23
C TYR A 286 -5.69 -22.18 13.34
N SER A 287 -5.40 -20.96 13.75
CA SER A 287 -6.36 -19.84 13.80
C SER A 287 -6.15 -18.84 12.70
N GLY A 288 -4.96 -18.81 12.12
CA GLY A 288 -4.58 -17.87 11.07
C GLY A 288 -3.89 -18.55 9.90
N MET A 289 -4.04 -17.94 8.74
CA MET A 289 -3.39 -18.35 7.51
C MET A 289 -3.05 -17.11 6.69
N SER A 290 -1.81 -17.03 6.24
CA SER A 290 -1.38 -15.98 5.30
C SER A 290 -0.80 -16.60 4.04
N VAL A 291 -0.87 -15.84 2.96
CA VAL A 291 -0.15 -16.13 1.72
C VAL A 291 1.00 -15.15 1.56
N GLU A 292 2.19 -15.67 1.41
CA GLU A 292 3.38 -14.91 1.10
C GLU A 292 3.66 -15.01 -0.40
N LEU A 293 3.70 -13.85 -1.06
CA LEU A 293 3.98 -13.73 -2.49
C LEU A 293 5.23 -12.90 -2.71
N LEU A 294 6.25 -13.48 -3.30
CA LEU A 294 7.40 -12.78 -3.86
C LEU A 294 7.38 -12.92 -5.39
N ARG A 295 7.20 -11.80 -6.08
CA ARG A 295 7.20 -11.73 -7.54
C ARG A 295 8.52 -11.14 -8.02
N GLY A 296 9.42 -12.00 -8.44
CA GLY A 296 10.74 -11.62 -8.90
C GLY A 296 10.77 -11.15 -10.36
N CYS A 297 11.75 -10.33 -10.67
CA CYS A 297 12.05 -9.87 -12.02
C CYS A 297 13.05 -10.84 -12.66
N PRO A 298 12.78 -11.42 -13.84
CA PRO A 298 13.59 -12.53 -14.39
C PRO A 298 15.06 -12.18 -14.62
N ASP A 299 15.35 -10.95 -15.02
CA ASP A 299 16.72 -10.51 -15.35
C ASP A 299 17.47 -9.98 -14.10
N CYS A 300 16.80 -9.90 -12.98
CA CYS A 300 17.41 -9.54 -11.71
C CYS A 300 18.06 -10.76 -11.06
N GLY A 301 19.37 -10.72 -10.87
CA GLY A 301 20.10 -11.77 -10.14
C GLY A 301 19.73 -11.85 -8.66
N LEU A 302 19.17 -10.77 -8.11
CA LEU A 302 18.66 -10.66 -6.75
C LEU A 302 17.19 -11.05 -6.73
N PHE A 303 16.79 -11.75 -5.68
CA PHE A 303 15.39 -12.11 -5.46
C PHE A 303 14.95 -11.57 -4.09
N ASP A 304 15.26 -10.30 -3.89
CA ASP A 304 15.02 -9.60 -2.62
C ASP A 304 13.80 -8.69 -2.74
N ALA A 305 13.11 -8.53 -1.62
CA ALA A 305 11.98 -7.62 -1.53
C ALA A 305 12.41 -6.19 -1.89
N GLY A 306 11.62 -5.54 -2.73
CA GLY A 306 11.88 -4.16 -3.13
C GLY A 306 13.06 -3.93 -4.06
N ALA A 307 13.77 -4.96 -4.49
CA ALA A 307 14.82 -4.79 -5.49
C ALA A 307 14.27 -4.10 -6.75
N THR A 308 14.98 -3.06 -7.18
CA THR A 308 14.63 -2.26 -8.35
C THR A 308 15.45 -2.67 -9.56
N GLN A 309 15.08 -2.22 -10.74
CA GLN A 309 15.89 -2.45 -11.94
C GLN A 309 17.29 -1.85 -11.84
N VAL A 310 17.44 -0.74 -11.13
CA VAL A 310 18.74 -0.08 -10.92
C VAL A 310 19.65 -0.95 -10.07
N GLU A 311 19.11 -1.59 -9.04
CA GLU A 311 19.85 -2.51 -8.16
C GLU A 311 20.18 -3.83 -8.85
N CYS A 312 19.38 -4.23 -9.82
CA CYS A 312 19.67 -5.38 -10.69
C CYS A 312 20.82 -5.11 -11.68
N GLY A 313 21.37 -3.91 -11.72
CA GLY A 313 22.61 -3.57 -12.43
C GLY A 313 22.45 -3.28 -13.91
N GLU A 314 21.25 -3.23 -14.44
CA GLU A 314 21.03 -2.95 -15.86
C GLU A 314 20.25 -1.65 -16.07
N VAL A 315 20.77 -0.77 -16.91
CA VAL A 315 20.06 0.39 -17.44
C VAL A 315 19.16 -0.10 -18.56
N ILE A 316 17.93 -0.42 -18.25
CA ILE A 316 17.08 -1.11 -19.18
C ILE A 316 16.18 -0.13 -19.93
N ASN A 317 16.06 -0.34 -21.23
CA ASN A 317 14.92 0.12 -21.99
C ASN A 317 13.69 -0.66 -21.53
N TYR A 318 12.60 0.02 -21.29
CA TYR A 318 11.33 -0.50 -20.78
C TYR A 318 10.83 -1.82 -21.40
N SER A 319 11.24 -2.13 -22.62
CA SER A 319 10.81 -3.33 -23.33
C SER A 319 11.53 -4.62 -22.95
N ASP A 320 12.68 -4.52 -22.29
CA ASP A 320 13.55 -5.68 -22.01
C ASP A 320 13.75 -5.90 -20.52
N ALA A 321 13.04 -5.14 -19.70
CA ALA A 321 13.24 -5.09 -18.27
C ALA A 321 12.71 -6.33 -17.55
N GLY A 322 13.48 -6.81 -16.60
CA GLY A 322 13.04 -7.85 -15.70
C GLY A 322 11.81 -7.46 -14.89
N CYS A 323 11.72 -6.23 -14.35
CA CYS A 323 10.58 -5.74 -13.60
C CYS A 323 9.61 -4.95 -14.48
N ASP A 324 8.32 -5.12 -14.27
CA ASP A 324 7.28 -4.37 -14.98
C ASP A 324 7.30 -2.89 -14.60
N ASP A 325 7.17 -2.02 -15.59
CA ASP A 325 7.08 -0.57 -15.42
C ASP A 325 5.69 -0.11 -14.95
N TYR A 326 4.72 -1.00 -14.96
CA TYR A 326 3.34 -0.71 -14.64
C TYR A 326 2.86 -1.59 -13.49
N ASP A 327 1.88 -1.09 -12.78
CA ASP A 327 1.11 -1.91 -11.87
C ASP A 327 0.28 -2.93 -12.65
N ARG A 328 0.27 -4.16 -12.17
CA ARG A 328 -0.50 -5.26 -12.77
C ARG A 328 -1.34 -5.92 -11.70
N LYS A 329 -2.49 -6.40 -12.08
CA LYS A 329 -3.29 -7.25 -11.20
C LYS A 329 -2.71 -8.64 -11.20
N ALA A 330 -2.47 -9.17 -9.99
CA ALA A 330 -2.19 -10.56 -9.75
C ALA A 330 -3.31 -11.16 -8.88
N ASN A 331 -3.70 -12.38 -9.17
CA ASN A 331 -4.77 -13.06 -8.46
C ASN A 331 -4.38 -14.50 -8.15
N MET A 332 -4.73 -14.97 -6.98
CA MET A 332 -4.63 -16.38 -6.60
C MET A 332 -6.03 -16.95 -6.41
N TYR A 333 -6.22 -18.15 -6.93
CA TYR A 333 -7.48 -18.90 -6.82
C TYR A 333 -7.23 -20.26 -6.21
N ILE A 334 -8.17 -20.72 -5.39
CA ILE A 334 -8.32 -22.13 -5.05
C ILE A 334 -9.41 -22.70 -5.95
N CYS A 335 -9.07 -23.75 -6.69
CA CYS A 335 -9.98 -24.38 -7.62
C CYS A 335 -10.40 -25.75 -7.10
N GLN A 336 -11.68 -26.04 -7.23
CA GLN A 336 -12.19 -27.39 -7.05
C GLN A 336 -12.34 -28.02 -8.41
N GLY A 337 -11.62 -29.10 -8.63
CA GLY A 337 -11.74 -29.86 -9.85
C GLY A 337 -13.06 -30.63 -9.88
N GLN A 338 -13.55 -30.84 -11.08
CA GLN A 338 -14.74 -31.64 -11.31
C GLN A 338 -14.53 -32.61 -12.47
N CYS A 339 -15.03 -33.79 -12.31
CA CYS A 339 -15.02 -34.79 -13.36
C CYS A 339 -16.06 -34.49 -14.44
N TYR A 340 -15.68 -34.65 -15.70
CA TYR A 340 -16.63 -34.46 -16.80
C TYR A 340 -16.48 -35.51 -17.88
N GLU A 341 -17.56 -35.73 -18.60
CA GLU A 341 -17.62 -36.54 -19.81
C GLU A 341 -17.94 -35.65 -21.01
N THR A 342 -17.21 -35.86 -22.10
CA THR A 342 -17.47 -35.16 -23.36
C THR A 342 -18.25 -36.05 -24.30
N THR A 343 -19.41 -35.57 -24.74
CA THR A 343 -20.20 -36.22 -25.78
C THR A 343 -20.03 -35.46 -27.08
N TYR A 344 -19.57 -36.13 -28.12
CA TYR A 344 -19.40 -35.59 -29.45
C TYR A 344 -20.60 -35.84 -30.33
N TYR A 345 -21.08 -34.83 -31.03
CA TYR A 345 -22.18 -34.88 -31.96
C TYR A 345 -21.64 -34.82 -33.40
N GLY A 346 -21.71 -35.93 -34.10
CA GLY A 346 -21.26 -35.96 -35.50
C GLY A 346 -22.21 -35.21 -36.42
N ASN A 347 -21.65 -34.54 -37.45
CA ASN A 347 -22.39 -33.91 -38.56
C ASN A 347 -23.28 -32.69 -38.22
N ALA A 348 -23.08 -32.02 -37.10
CA ALA A 348 -23.69 -30.71 -36.86
C ALA A 348 -22.78 -29.62 -37.46
N ASP A 349 -23.36 -28.59 -38.04
CA ASP A 349 -22.67 -27.34 -38.32
C ASP A 349 -22.66 -26.46 -37.07
N GLU A 350 -21.85 -25.40 -37.09
CA GLU A 350 -21.69 -24.48 -35.95
C GLU A 350 -23.05 -23.92 -35.46
N SER A 351 -23.89 -23.50 -36.39
CA SER A 351 -25.22 -22.93 -36.09
C SER A 351 -26.10 -23.93 -35.37
N THR A 352 -26.22 -25.14 -35.93
CA THR A 352 -27.02 -26.22 -35.35
C THR A 352 -26.47 -26.66 -34.00
N CYS A 353 -25.17 -26.66 -33.83
CA CYS A 353 -24.51 -27.00 -32.58
C CYS A 353 -24.82 -25.98 -31.46
N THR A 354 -24.62 -24.72 -31.75
CA THR A 354 -24.79 -23.62 -30.77
C THR A 354 -26.25 -23.33 -30.45
N GLU A 355 -27.18 -23.46 -31.44
CA GLU A 355 -28.63 -23.39 -31.22
C GLU A 355 -29.13 -24.52 -30.33
N GLY A 356 -28.47 -25.68 -30.38
CA GLY A 356 -28.74 -26.81 -29.51
C GLY A 356 -28.17 -26.65 -28.09
N GLY A 357 -27.51 -25.54 -27.78
CA GLY A 357 -26.87 -25.30 -26.49
C GLY A 357 -25.56 -26.08 -26.28
N ASN A 358 -24.97 -26.59 -27.34
CA ASN A 358 -23.71 -27.33 -27.32
C ASN A 358 -22.50 -26.41 -27.65
N LEU A 359 -21.30 -26.94 -27.43
CA LEU A 359 -20.04 -26.24 -27.69
C LEU A 359 -19.55 -26.60 -29.10
N TRP A 360 -18.95 -25.61 -29.77
CA TRP A 360 -18.38 -25.77 -31.09
C TRP A 360 -16.86 -25.54 -31.06
N ASP A 361 -16.10 -26.54 -31.50
CA ASP A 361 -14.67 -26.42 -31.72
C ASP A 361 -14.45 -25.97 -33.18
N SER A 362 -14.10 -24.71 -33.35
CA SER A 362 -13.86 -24.10 -34.67
C SER A 362 -12.63 -24.63 -35.38
N ASP A 363 -11.63 -25.09 -34.64
CA ASP A 363 -10.36 -25.57 -35.19
C ASP A 363 -10.51 -26.99 -35.75
N GLN A 364 -11.35 -27.81 -35.12
CA GLN A 364 -11.62 -29.18 -35.53
C GLN A 364 -12.95 -29.37 -36.27
N GLY A 365 -13.82 -28.35 -36.23
CA GLY A 365 -15.14 -28.43 -36.83
C GLY A 365 -16.06 -29.47 -36.14
N ILE A 366 -15.97 -29.58 -34.81
CA ILE A 366 -16.67 -30.61 -34.03
C ILE A 366 -17.65 -29.99 -33.06
N CYS A 367 -18.86 -30.53 -33.01
CA CYS A 367 -19.86 -30.20 -32.01
C CYS A 367 -19.78 -31.16 -30.83
N TYR A 368 -19.80 -30.63 -29.61
CA TYR A 368 -19.72 -31.44 -28.40
C TYR A 368 -20.49 -30.83 -27.23
N SER A 369 -20.80 -31.65 -26.24
CA SER A 369 -21.28 -31.16 -24.92
C SER A 369 -20.41 -31.74 -23.80
N ILE A 370 -20.39 -31.03 -22.70
CA ILE A 370 -19.69 -31.43 -21.48
C ILE A 370 -20.71 -31.65 -20.39
N MET A 371 -20.65 -32.82 -19.76
CA MET A 371 -21.46 -33.15 -18.61
C MET A 371 -20.56 -33.38 -17.40
N TYR A 372 -20.69 -32.51 -16.40
CA TYR A 372 -19.96 -32.64 -15.15
C TYR A 372 -20.65 -33.61 -14.19
N ASN A 373 -19.85 -34.29 -13.39
CA ASN A 373 -20.30 -35.18 -12.33
C ASN A 373 -19.44 -35.05 -11.07
N ASN A 374 -19.92 -35.57 -9.96
CA ASN A 374 -19.30 -35.42 -8.63
C ASN A 374 -18.35 -36.59 -8.26
N LEU A 375 -17.68 -37.18 -9.23
CA LEU A 375 -16.67 -38.20 -8.94
C LEU A 375 -15.42 -37.54 -8.33
N SER A 376 -14.75 -38.27 -7.45
CA SER A 376 -13.42 -37.87 -6.99
C SER A 376 -12.43 -37.92 -8.15
N GLN A 377 -11.34 -37.16 -8.01
CA GLN A 377 -10.29 -37.11 -9.03
C GLN A 377 -9.76 -38.49 -9.40
N ASN A 378 -9.49 -39.34 -8.42
CA ASN A 378 -9.01 -40.69 -8.67
C ASN A 378 -10.06 -41.53 -9.44
N ALA A 379 -11.33 -41.48 -9.04
CA ALA A 379 -12.40 -42.19 -9.73
C ALA A 379 -12.65 -41.66 -11.16
N CYS A 380 -12.40 -40.37 -11.38
CA CYS A 380 -12.46 -39.74 -12.68
C CYS A 380 -11.33 -40.22 -13.59
N LEU A 381 -10.08 -40.17 -13.09
CA LEU A 381 -8.89 -40.55 -13.83
C LEU A 381 -8.82 -42.08 -14.10
N ASP A 382 -9.48 -42.89 -13.27
CA ASP A 382 -9.62 -44.32 -13.50
C ASP A 382 -10.65 -44.66 -14.61
N SER A 383 -11.42 -43.67 -15.06
CA SER A 383 -12.38 -43.83 -16.14
C SER A 383 -11.76 -43.54 -17.51
N PHE A 384 -12.01 -44.40 -18.47
CA PHE A 384 -11.53 -44.21 -19.85
C PHE A 384 -12.30 -43.16 -20.66
N THR A 385 -13.46 -42.71 -20.17
CA THR A 385 -14.36 -41.80 -20.89
C THR A 385 -14.44 -40.42 -20.24
N MET A 386 -13.86 -40.26 -19.06
CA MET A 386 -13.99 -39.03 -18.28
C MET A 386 -12.67 -38.30 -18.22
N THR A 387 -12.78 -37.01 -18.03
CA THR A 387 -11.63 -36.09 -17.89
C THR A 387 -11.80 -35.28 -16.60
N TRP A 388 -10.68 -35.03 -15.92
CA TRP A 388 -10.67 -34.18 -14.75
C TRP A 388 -10.38 -32.73 -15.15
N ASP A 389 -11.35 -31.85 -14.90
CA ASP A 389 -11.17 -30.39 -15.03
C ASP A 389 -10.78 -29.82 -13.66
N SER A 390 -9.51 -29.54 -13.47
CA SER A 390 -8.97 -29.02 -12.21
C SER A 390 -9.36 -27.57 -11.93
N ASN A 391 -9.87 -26.84 -12.92
CA ASN A 391 -10.14 -25.40 -12.83
C ASN A 391 -11.65 -25.09 -12.94
N ARG A 392 -12.51 -26.05 -12.67
CA ARG A 392 -13.95 -25.89 -12.90
C ARG A 392 -14.60 -24.83 -12.02
N GLU A 393 -14.29 -24.86 -10.73
CA GLU A 393 -14.82 -23.93 -9.75
C GLU A 393 -13.65 -23.27 -9.04
N CYS A 394 -13.25 -22.10 -9.51
CA CYS A 394 -12.16 -21.35 -8.92
C CYS A 394 -12.71 -20.19 -8.11
N GLU A 395 -12.33 -20.11 -6.86
CA GLU A 395 -12.61 -19.02 -5.96
C GLU A 395 -11.36 -18.17 -5.74
N GLU A 396 -11.51 -16.85 -5.86
CA GLU A 396 -10.43 -15.93 -5.61
C GLU A 396 -10.12 -15.85 -4.11
N VAL A 397 -8.87 -16.12 -3.76
CA VAL A 397 -8.39 -16.18 -2.37
C VAL A 397 -7.62 -14.94 -1.99
N ALA A 398 -6.85 -14.41 -2.93
CA ALA A 398 -6.05 -13.21 -2.74
C ALA A 398 -5.84 -12.48 -4.06
N ARG A 399 -5.58 -11.17 -3.95
CA ARG A 399 -5.25 -10.31 -5.07
C ARG A 399 -4.22 -9.27 -4.68
N TRP A 400 -3.45 -8.85 -5.65
CA TRP A 400 -2.38 -7.89 -5.49
C TRP A 400 -2.33 -6.92 -6.67
N ILE A 401 -1.69 -5.78 -6.43
CA ILE A 401 -1.19 -4.89 -7.47
C ILE A 401 0.34 -4.93 -7.39
N THR A 402 1.01 -5.17 -8.50
CA THR A 402 2.46 -5.16 -8.54
C THR A 402 2.97 -3.71 -8.48
N PRO A 403 4.07 -3.44 -7.80
CA PRO A 403 4.66 -2.10 -7.78
C PRO A 403 5.36 -1.80 -9.10
N PHE A 404 5.51 -0.50 -9.40
CA PHE A 404 6.25 -0.03 -10.56
C PHE A 404 7.75 -0.39 -10.46
N ALA A 405 8.27 -1.04 -11.49
CA ALA A 405 9.69 -1.28 -11.73
C ALA A 405 10.48 -1.93 -10.58
N ARG A 406 9.85 -2.73 -9.73
CA ARG A 406 10.51 -3.42 -8.60
C ARG A 406 9.83 -4.72 -8.23
N GLN A 407 10.50 -5.50 -7.41
CA GLN A 407 10.01 -6.79 -6.91
C GLN A 407 9.11 -6.57 -5.68
N PRO A 408 7.83 -6.92 -5.74
CA PRO A 408 6.98 -6.92 -4.55
C PRO A 408 7.24 -8.16 -3.70
N HIS A 409 7.07 -8.00 -2.39
CA HIS A 409 7.02 -9.08 -1.43
C HIS A 409 5.85 -8.83 -0.49
N HIS A 410 4.79 -9.60 -0.63
CA HIS A 410 3.53 -9.42 0.09
C HIS A 410 3.30 -10.55 1.09
N LEU A 411 2.73 -10.21 2.24
CA LEU A 411 2.19 -11.16 3.20
C LEU A 411 0.73 -10.80 3.47
N THR A 412 -0.18 -11.53 2.86
CA THR A 412 -1.62 -11.24 2.90
C THR A 412 -2.34 -12.21 3.83
N ASP A 413 -3.07 -11.68 4.79
CA ASP A 413 -3.92 -12.48 5.69
C ASP A 413 -5.11 -13.06 4.90
N ILE A 414 -5.19 -14.37 4.89
CA ILE A 414 -6.27 -15.14 4.27
C ILE A 414 -6.91 -16.12 5.28
N SER A 415 -6.84 -15.82 6.56
CA SER A 415 -7.34 -16.67 7.65
C SER A 415 -8.77 -17.20 7.45
N PRO A 416 -9.73 -16.45 6.88
CA PRO A 416 -11.08 -16.98 6.59
C PRO A 416 -11.07 -18.24 5.72
N PHE A 417 -10.08 -18.40 4.84
CA PHE A 417 -9.99 -19.55 3.95
C PHE A 417 -9.65 -20.87 4.64
N ILE A 418 -9.19 -20.85 5.91
CA ILE A 418 -9.05 -22.08 6.69
C ILE A 418 -10.37 -22.83 6.74
N ALA A 419 -11.50 -22.13 6.94
CA ALA A 419 -12.82 -22.74 6.92
C ALA A 419 -13.16 -23.36 5.55
N HIS A 420 -12.76 -22.72 4.46
CA HIS A 420 -12.99 -23.21 3.09
C HIS A 420 -12.16 -24.46 2.77
N ILE A 421 -10.92 -24.54 3.25
CA ILE A 421 -10.04 -25.69 3.04
C ILE A 421 -10.11 -26.74 4.18
N ARG A 422 -11.00 -26.58 5.12
CA ARG A 422 -11.09 -27.36 6.37
C ARG A 422 -11.03 -28.88 6.18
N SER A 423 -11.62 -29.40 5.09
CA SER A 423 -11.56 -30.82 4.79
C SER A 423 -10.15 -31.33 4.43
N GLY A 424 -9.20 -30.42 4.29
CA GLY A 424 -7.85 -30.73 3.83
C GLY A 424 -7.81 -31.33 2.42
N GLY A 425 -6.80 -32.13 2.18
CA GLY A 425 -6.64 -32.88 0.93
C GLY A 425 -6.11 -32.03 -0.21
N THR A 426 -6.13 -32.60 -1.41
CA THR A 426 -5.56 -31.97 -2.60
C THR A 426 -6.54 -30.98 -3.21
N LYS A 427 -6.05 -29.76 -3.45
CA LYS A 427 -6.73 -28.68 -4.14
C LYS A 427 -5.83 -28.17 -5.27
N THR A 428 -6.44 -27.71 -6.35
CA THR A 428 -5.69 -27.02 -7.40
C THR A 428 -5.58 -25.54 -7.07
N LEU A 429 -4.38 -25.03 -7.00
CA LEU A 429 -4.12 -23.60 -6.92
C LEU A 429 -3.80 -23.05 -8.30
N LYS A 430 -4.33 -21.88 -8.60
CA LYS A 430 -4.06 -21.15 -9.83
C LYS A 430 -3.59 -19.75 -9.49
N TYR A 431 -2.46 -19.37 -10.08
CA TYR A 431 -1.97 -17.99 -10.09
C TYR A 431 -2.17 -17.38 -11.47
N GLN A 432 -2.60 -16.14 -11.53
CA GLN A 432 -2.88 -15.43 -12.78
C GLN A 432 -2.46 -13.97 -12.69
N GLU A 433 -1.70 -13.51 -13.69
CA GLU A 433 -1.38 -12.09 -13.87
C GLU A 433 -1.14 -11.76 -15.34
N SER A 434 -0.71 -10.53 -15.63
CA SER A 434 -0.10 -10.24 -16.92
C SER A 434 1.25 -10.96 -17.00
N GLY A 435 1.45 -11.76 -18.02
CA GLY A 435 2.73 -12.45 -18.24
C GLY A 435 3.76 -11.63 -19.01
N TRP A 436 3.51 -10.34 -19.21
CA TRP A 436 4.44 -9.45 -19.88
C TRP A 436 4.63 -8.16 -19.07
N PRO A 437 5.87 -7.84 -18.73
CA PRO A 437 7.05 -8.70 -18.84
C PRO A 437 6.93 -9.96 -17.97
N ASN A 438 7.76 -10.96 -18.28
CA ASN A 438 7.77 -12.21 -17.53
C ASN A 438 8.07 -12.00 -16.03
N SER A 439 7.66 -12.95 -15.20
CA SER A 439 7.94 -12.91 -13.77
C SER A 439 8.38 -14.25 -13.22
N LEU A 440 9.05 -14.22 -12.07
CA LEU A 440 9.37 -15.39 -11.26
C LEU A 440 8.53 -15.36 -10.01
N VAL A 441 7.65 -16.33 -9.84
CA VAL A 441 6.69 -16.35 -8.74
C VAL A 441 7.14 -17.33 -7.66
N THR A 442 7.32 -16.83 -6.45
CA THR A 442 7.42 -17.64 -5.24
C THR A 442 6.17 -17.40 -4.43
N LEU A 443 5.45 -18.46 -4.10
CA LEU A 443 4.24 -18.39 -3.30
C LEU A 443 4.24 -19.50 -2.27
N LYS A 444 3.97 -19.14 -1.02
CA LYS A 444 3.87 -20.08 0.09
C LYS A 444 2.78 -19.65 1.05
N PHE A 445 2.23 -20.62 1.77
CA PHE A 445 1.29 -20.39 2.86
C PHE A 445 2.02 -20.47 4.19
N ARG A 446 1.59 -19.62 5.12
CA ARG A 446 1.94 -19.69 6.54
C ARG A 446 0.69 -20.03 7.33
N PHE A 447 0.79 -21.01 8.21
CA PHE A 447 -0.30 -21.43 9.10
C PHE A 447 0.09 -21.10 10.53
N TYR A 448 -0.70 -20.26 11.19
CA TYR A 448 -0.44 -19.78 12.55
C TYR A 448 -1.24 -20.58 13.56
N HIS A 449 -0.55 -21.05 14.59
CA HIS A 449 -1.16 -21.90 15.62
C HIS A 449 -2.23 -21.17 16.43
N ASN A 450 -3.22 -21.92 16.87
CA ASN A 450 -4.31 -21.42 17.70
C ASN A 450 -3.81 -20.83 19.01
N THR A 451 -4.46 -19.77 19.43
CA THR A 451 -4.38 -19.22 20.78
C THR A 451 -5.77 -19.24 21.43
N GLU A 452 -5.86 -19.08 22.75
CA GLU A 452 -7.16 -18.98 23.44
C GLU A 452 -8.01 -17.79 22.96
N SER A 453 -7.37 -16.73 22.50
CA SER A 453 -8.00 -15.50 22.01
C SER A 453 -8.37 -15.53 20.52
N SER A 454 -7.85 -16.48 19.77
CA SER A 454 -8.03 -16.58 18.33
C SER A 454 -8.35 -18.02 17.91
N PRO A 455 -9.62 -18.43 17.95
CA PRO A 455 -10.04 -19.78 17.56
C PRO A 455 -10.04 -19.93 16.03
N THR A 456 -9.90 -21.17 15.58
CA THR A 456 -10.00 -21.52 14.14
C THR A 456 -11.31 -21.04 13.54
N PRO A 457 -11.29 -20.36 12.39
CA PRO A 457 -12.48 -20.05 11.61
C PRO A 457 -13.27 -21.29 11.24
N GLN A 458 -14.59 -21.28 11.46
CA GLN A 458 -15.46 -22.46 11.29
C GLN A 458 -16.29 -22.40 10.01
N GLU A 459 -16.63 -21.20 9.56
CA GLU A 459 -17.47 -20.97 8.40
C GLU A 459 -16.92 -19.80 7.59
N TYR A 460 -16.96 -19.93 6.26
CA TYR A 460 -16.57 -18.91 5.31
C TYR A 460 -17.71 -18.68 4.34
N ILE A 461 -18.11 -17.42 4.19
CA ILE A 461 -19.22 -17.01 3.31
C ILE A 461 -18.68 -15.99 2.32
N PRO A 462 -18.46 -16.35 1.05
CA PRO A 462 -18.08 -15.38 0.03
C PRO A 462 -19.26 -14.44 -0.27
N ILE A 463 -19.02 -13.13 -0.20
CA ILE A 463 -20.06 -12.13 -0.45
C ILE A 463 -19.95 -11.62 -1.88
N TRP A 464 -18.77 -11.16 -2.26
CA TRP A 464 -18.50 -10.65 -3.61
C TRP A 464 -17.17 -11.20 -4.13
N ASN A 465 -17.16 -11.57 -5.39
CA ASN A 465 -15.98 -12.07 -6.08
C ASN A 465 -15.64 -11.23 -7.30
N GLY A 466 -14.38 -11.28 -7.69
CA GLY A 466 -13.89 -10.76 -8.95
C GLY A 466 -13.72 -9.25 -9.01
N THR A 467 -13.38 -8.76 -10.19
CA THR A 467 -13.12 -7.37 -10.48
C THR A 467 -14.40 -6.67 -10.91
N VAL A 468 -14.65 -5.50 -10.37
CA VAL A 468 -15.73 -4.58 -10.78
C VAL A 468 -15.10 -3.27 -11.22
N LEU A 469 -15.64 -2.69 -12.28
CA LEU A 469 -15.20 -1.37 -12.74
C LEU A 469 -15.56 -0.32 -11.70
N PHE A 470 -14.62 0.52 -11.35
CA PHE A 470 -14.83 1.66 -10.46
C PHE A 470 -15.42 2.81 -11.28
N ASN A 471 -16.73 2.78 -11.45
CA ASN A 471 -17.52 3.70 -12.27
C ASN A 471 -18.87 3.98 -11.56
N PRO A 472 -19.78 4.80 -12.11
CA PRO A 472 -21.06 5.09 -11.49
C PRO A 472 -21.94 3.89 -11.15
N ASP A 473 -21.74 2.76 -11.85
CA ASP A 473 -22.50 1.52 -11.63
C ASP A 473 -21.84 0.60 -10.59
N TYR A 474 -20.79 1.08 -9.89
CA TYR A 474 -20.02 0.27 -8.93
C TYR A 474 -20.91 -0.32 -7.84
N ASP A 475 -21.77 0.49 -7.23
CA ASP A 475 -22.66 0.05 -6.16
C ASP A 475 -23.72 -0.95 -6.67
N ASP A 476 -24.23 -0.75 -7.88
CA ASP A 476 -25.17 -1.67 -8.52
C ASP A 476 -24.54 -3.05 -8.80
N ASN A 477 -23.23 -3.07 -9.06
CA ASN A 477 -22.44 -4.29 -9.26
C ASN A 477 -21.97 -4.94 -7.94
N ARG A 478 -22.30 -4.34 -6.79
CA ARG A 478 -22.07 -4.86 -5.43
C ARG A 478 -23.38 -4.85 -4.62
N PRO A 479 -24.41 -5.61 -5.09
CA PRO A 479 -25.70 -5.59 -4.43
C PRO A 479 -25.63 -6.15 -3.01
N PRO A 480 -26.55 -5.75 -2.14
CA PRO A 480 -26.66 -6.31 -0.80
C PRO A 480 -26.78 -7.83 -0.82
N THR A 481 -26.04 -8.50 0.04
CA THR A 481 -26.10 -9.95 0.22
C THR A 481 -26.72 -10.26 1.58
N VAL A 482 -27.64 -11.20 1.61
CA VAL A 482 -28.27 -11.68 2.84
C VAL A 482 -27.64 -13.03 3.19
N PHE A 483 -27.16 -13.14 4.41
CA PHE A 483 -26.65 -14.39 4.98
C PHE A 483 -27.14 -14.56 6.41
N GLU A 484 -27.21 -15.81 6.85
CA GLU A 484 -27.60 -16.13 8.22
C GLU A 484 -26.35 -16.40 9.06
N VAL A 485 -26.21 -15.68 10.15
CA VAL A 485 -25.15 -15.94 11.14
C VAL A 485 -25.58 -17.12 12.01
N PRO A 486 -24.77 -18.18 12.13
CA PRO A 486 -25.09 -19.30 13.02
C PRO A 486 -25.32 -18.84 14.46
N GLN A 487 -26.35 -19.36 15.11
CA GLN A 487 -26.73 -18.95 16.47
C GLN A 487 -25.64 -19.19 17.53
N ASN A 488 -24.72 -20.09 17.25
CA ASN A 488 -23.57 -20.43 18.09
C ASN A 488 -22.28 -19.71 17.70
N ALA A 489 -22.34 -18.75 16.76
CA ALA A 489 -21.17 -17.96 16.40
C ALA A 489 -20.70 -17.09 17.57
N SER A 490 -19.46 -17.26 17.96
CA SER A 490 -18.83 -16.43 19.00
C SER A 490 -18.21 -15.15 18.44
N LYS A 491 -17.87 -15.14 17.15
CA LYS A 491 -17.27 -14.00 16.43
C LYS A 491 -17.68 -14.05 14.97
N VAL A 492 -17.92 -12.89 14.39
CA VAL A 492 -18.12 -12.70 12.95
C VAL A 492 -17.18 -11.61 12.49
N GLU A 493 -16.40 -11.90 11.47
CA GLU A 493 -15.47 -10.97 10.87
C GLU A 493 -15.83 -10.74 9.41
N PHE A 494 -15.76 -9.50 8.99
CA PHE A 494 -15.85 -9.11 7.59
C PHE A 494 -14.45 -8.80 7.07
N VAL A 495 -14.03 -9.51 6.05
CA VAL A 495 -12.71 -9.33 5.43
C VAL A 495 -12.91 -8.81 4.01
N SER A 496 -12.19 -7.76 3.65
CA SER A 496 -12.26 -7.14 2.33
C SER A 496 -10.85 -7.01 1.74
N TYR A 497 -10.67 -7.61 0.56
CA TYR A 497 -9.44 -7.46 -0.23
C TYR A 497 -9.71 -6.45 -1.34
N LEU A 498 -9.12 -5.27 -1.20
CA LEU A 498 -9.29 -4.16 -2.14
C LEU A 498 -7.97 -3.85 -2.82
N THR A 499 -8.00 -3.81 -4.15
CA THR A 499 -6.89 -3.33 -4.96
C THR A 499 -7.44 -2.36 -5.99
N GLY A 500 -6.92 -1.13 -5.99
CA GLY A 500 -7.22 -0.14 -7.02
C GLY A 500 -6.26 -0.31 -8.20
N HIS A 501 -6.75 -0.16 -9.42
CA HIS A 501 -5.92 -0.24 -10.63
C HIS A 501 -6.50 0.62 -11.74
N GLY A 502 -5.63 1.42 -12.33
CA GLY A 502 -5.88 2.22 -13.50
C GLY A 502 -6.67 3.49 -13.26
N TRP A 503 -6.55 4.38 -14.23
CA TRP A 503 -7.39 5.54 -14.36
C TRP A 503 -8.74 5.11 -14.90
N GLY A 504 -9.80 5.55 -14.25
CA GLY A 504 -11.09 5.50 -14.86
C GLY A 504 -11.16 6.41 -16.10
N ASN A 505 -12.19 6.22 -16.91
CA ASN A 505 -12.47 7.18 -17.95
C ASN A 505 -12.98 8.49 -17.31
N ASN A 506 -13.08 9.56 -18.08
CA ASN A 506 -13.38 10.92 -17.63
C ASN A 506 -14.76 11.14 -16.96
N THR A 507 -15.44 10.09 -16.52
CA THR A 507 -16.73 10.16 -15.86
C THR A 507 -16.61 9.83 -14.40
N CYS A 508 -17.14 10.69 -13.53
CA CYS A 508 -17.29 10.46 -12.10
C CYS A 508 -15.99 10.25 -11.32
N TYR A 509 -14.90 10.86 -11.74
CA TYR A 509 -13.62 10.77 -11.00
C TYR A 509 -13.20 9.35 -10.64
N ASN A 510 -13.57 8.37 -11.44
CA ASN A 510 -13.32 6.95 -11.21
C ASN A 510 -11.84 6.59 -11.39
N CYS A 511 -11.03 7.19 -10.60
CA CYS A 511 -9.64 6.89 -10.40
C CYS A 511 -9.56 5.91 -9.23
N ALA A 512 -9.09 4.70 -9.51
CA ALA A 512 -8.97 3.67 -8.48
C ALA A 512 -7.55 3.55 -7.94
N GLU A 513 -6.56 4.04 -8.70
CA GLU A 513 -5.15 3.82 -8.41
C GLU A 513 -4.52 4.99 -7.64
N PHE A 514 -4.83 6.22 -8.02
CA PHE A 514 -4.16 7.40 -7.47
C PHE A 514 -5.15 8.43 -6.90
N CYS A 515 -6.29 7.97 -6.48
CA CYS A 515 -7.32 8.81 -5.91
C CYS A 515 -7.69 8.34 -4.51
N ASN A 516 -8.00 9.29 -3.67
CA ASN A 516 -8.51 9.03 -2.34
C ASN A 516 -9.94 8.45 -2.45
N SER A 517 -10.06 7.14 -2.34
CA SER A 517 -11.34 6.43 -2.46
C SER A 517 -11.73 5.84 -1.11
N LYS A 518 -13.02 5.99 -0.75
CA LYS A 518 -13.58 5.42 0.47
C LYS A 518 -14.58 4.31 0.12
N HIS A 519 -14.40 3.14 0.69
CA HIS A 519 -15.36 2.04 0.63
C HIS A 519 -16.12 1.98 1.95
N ILE A 520 -17.45 2.09 1.88
CA ILE A 520 -18.31 2.07 3.06
C ILE A 520 -19.11 0.77 3.06
N PHE A 521 -18.90 -0.05 4.07
CA PHE A 521 -19.62 -1.29 4.27
C PHE A 521 -20.67 -1.10 5.36
N THR A 522 -21.92 -1.46 5.08
CA THR A 522 -23.04 -1.38 6.03
C THR A 522 -23.55 -2.77 6.33
N VAL A 523 -23.63 -3.11 7.61
CA VAL A 523 -24.23 -4.35 8.12
C VAL A 523 -25.48 -3.96 8.88
N ASN A 524 -26.65 -4.54 8.50
CA ASN A 524 -27.96 -4.26 9.09
C ASN A 524 -28.50 -5.47 9.86
#